data_5b8a6ed65e8fb63c1f466bca96ba71d4
#
_entry.id   5b8a6ed65e8fb63c1f466bca96ba71d4
#
_cell.length_a   1.000
_cell.length_b   1.000
_cell.length_c   1.000
_cell.angle_alpha   90.00
_cell.angle_beta   90.00
_cell.angle_gamma   90.00
#
_symmetry.space_group_name_H-M   'P 1'
#
loop_
_entity.id
_entity.type
_entity.pdbx_description
1 polymer ?
#
loop_
_entity_poly.entity_id
_entity_poly.type
_entity_poly.pdbx_seq_one_letter_code
_entity_poly.pdbx_strand_id
1 'polypeptide(L)'
;LTNFVIVGGGPAGVEMAGALAEFCKYILPKDYPEYPSSIMNIYLIEAIDELLSTMSDKASSKTLTYLKDLNVKVLFNELVSDYDGSEVSTKSGKKILAKNLIWTAGVKGQFPKGIDEKHVVKGNRLKTDSFLKVEGYKNIFAMGDIAAMITTDTPKGHPQVAQTAIQQGKYLGETILNRLRNKPIKPFQYKDKGSLATVGKRKAVADLAKFKFTGYFAWLLWSIVHLMSI
;
A
#
# COMPACT_ATOMS: atom_id res chain seq x y z
N LEU A 1 20.78 14.99 13.55
CA LEU A 1 19.39 14.58 13.77
C LEU A 1 19.08 13.41 12.86
N THR A 2 18.89 12.24 13.46
CA THR A 2 18.59 10.98 12.78
C THR A 2 17.09 10.67 12.83
N ASN A 3 16.27 11.66 12.50
CA ASN A 3 14.84 11.45 12.38
C ASN A 3 14.50 10.86 11.00
N PHE A 4 13.66 9.82 11.01
CA PHE A 4 13.02 9.27 9.84
C PHE A 4 11.56 9.65 9.85
N VAL A 5 11.08 10.24 8.77
CA VAL A 5 9.66 10.54 8.58
C VAL A 5 9.11 9.68 7.47
N ILE A 6 8.09 8.89 7.78
CA ILE A 6 7.38 8.04 6.83
C ILE A 6 6.00 8.65 6.64
N VAL A 7 5.60 8.89 5.40
CA VAL A 7 4.32 9.50 5.05
C VAL A 7 3.40 8.45 4.45
N GLY A 8 2.27 8.22 5.10
CA GLY A 8 1.24 7.26 4.71
C GLY A 8 1.16 6.06 5.66
N GLY A 9 0.03 5.91 6.34
CA GLY A 9 -0.28 4.83 7.29
C GLY A 9 -0.89 3.57 6.63
N GLY A 10 -0.75 3.41 5.32
CA GLY A 10 -1.09 2.19 4.60
C GLY A 10 -0.09 1.05 4.86
N PRO A 11 -0.30 -0.14 4.23
CA PRO A 11 0.56 -1.32 4.47
C PRO A 11 2.06 -1.02 4.30
N ALA A 12 2.46 -0.37 3.21
CA ALA A 12 3.87 -0.06 2.94
C ALA A 12 4.50 0.84 4.01
N GLY A 13 3.78 1.87 4.48
CA GLY A 13 4.29 2.75 5.52
C GLY A 13 4.38 2.09 6.88
N VAL A 14 3.39 1.28 7.23
CA VAL A 14 3.39 0.48 8.47
C VAL A 14 4.54 -0.52 8.48
N GLU A 15 4.74 -1.26 7.40
CA GLU A 15 5.82 -2.23 7.24
C GLU A 15 7.20 -1.56 7.31
N MET A 16 7.37 -0.43 6.64
CA MET A 16 8.60 0.35 6.67
C MET A 16 8.90 0.89 8.06
N ALA A 17 7.89 1.44 8.75
CA ALA A 17 8.03 1.96 10.10
C ALA A 17 8.42 0.87 11.09
N GLY A 18 7.78 -0.31 10.99
CA GLY A 18 8.11 -1.47 11.81
C GLY A 18 9.53 -1.99 11.56
N ALA A 19 9.91 -2.14 10.29
CA ALA A 19 11.24 -2.62 9.91
C ALA A 19 12.36 -1.68 10.38
N LEU A 20 12.21 -0.37 10.17
CA LEU A 20 13.17 0.63 10.65
C LEU A 20 13.25 0.66 12.18
N ALA A 21 12.12 0.54 12.87
CA ALA A 21 12.10 0.52 14.32
C ALA A 21 12.80 -0.72 14.89
N GLU A 22 12.60 -1.88 14.28
CA GLU A 22 13.33 -3.10 14.66
C GLU A 22 14.82 -3.02 14.35
N PHE A 23 15.18 -2.46 13.20
CA PHE A 23 16.57 -2.19 12.86
C PHE A 23 17.25 -1.31 13.93
N CYS A 24 16.63 -0.18 14.28
CA CYS A 24 17.16 0.73 15.31
C CYS A 24 17.23 0.08 16.68
N LYS A 25 16.29 -0.78 17.03
CA LYS A 25 16.21 -1.40 18.37
C LYS A 25 17.12 -2.60 18.54
N TYR A 26 17.27 -3.45 17.52
CA TYR A 26 17.88 -4.77 17.68
C TYR A 26 19.17 -4.98 16.87
N ILE A 27 19.36 -4.23 15.78
CA ILE A 27 20.49 -4.42 14.87
C ILE A 27 21.52 -3.33 15.10
N LEU A 28 21.12 -2.07 15.00
CA LEU A 28 22.02 -0.92 15.12
C LEU A 28 22.89 -0.94 16.38
N PRO A 29 22.38 -1.24 17.60
CA PRO A 29 23.23 -1.25 18.80
C PRO A 29 24.29 -2.35 18.82
N LYS A 30 24.15 -3.38 17.98
CA LYS A 30 25.13 -4.45 17.87
C LYS A 30 26.23 -4.10 16.89
N ASP A 31 25.85 -3.51 15.76
CA ASP A 31 26.78 -3.20 14.67
C ASP A 31 27.49 -1.85 14.88
N TYR A 32 26.84 -0.95 15.62
CA TYR A 32 27.30 0.41 15.90
C TYR A 32 27.05 0.78 17.37
N PRO A 33 27.76 0.17 18.33
CA PRO A 33 27.53 0.37 19.75
C PRO A 33 27.79 1.81 20.23
N GLU A 34 28.56 2.60 19.47
CA GLU A 34 28.82 4.02 19.73
C GLU A 34 27.61 4.91 19.45
N TYR A 35 26.60 4.44 18.71
CA TYR A 35 25.38 5.19 18.43
C TYR A 35 24.22 4.68 19.30
N PRO A 36 23.81 5.41 20.33
CA PRO A 36 22.68 5.00 21.15
C PRO A 36 21.39 5.01 20.30
N SER A 37 20.60 3.96 20.38
CA SER A 37 19.33 3.83 19.63
C SER A 37 18.33 4.95 19.95
N SER A 38 18.50 5.64 21.08
CA SER A 38 17.69 6.78 21.52
C SER A 38 17.81 8.04 20.65
N ILE A 39 18.86 8.14 19.81
CA ILE A 39 19.02 9.30 18.91
C ILE A 39 18.20 9.22 17.65
N MET A 40 17.63 8.05 17.34
CA MET A 40 16.79 7.85 16.17
C MET A 40 15.32 7.92 16.53
N ASN A 41 14.60 8.84 15.91
CA ASN A 41 13.15 8.91 16.02
C ASN A 41 12.51 8.53 14.70
N ILE A 42 11.50 7.67 14.76
CA ILE A 42 10.71 7.26 13.61
C ILE A 42 9.31 7.86 13.76
N TYR A 43 8.93 8.67 12.80
CA TYR A 43 7.61 9.26 12.69
C TYR A 43 6.85 8.59 11.55
N LEU A 44 5.63 8.15 11.82
CA LEU A 44 4.68 7.73 10.80
C LEU A 44 3.55 8.75 10.77
N ILE A 45 3.41 9.45 9.65
CA ILE A 45 2.41 10.51 9.47
C ILE A 45 1.27 10.00 8.60
N GLU A 46 0.05 10.10 9.11
CA GLU A 46 -1.16 9.71 8.39
C GLU A 46 -2.17 10.87 8.36
N ALA A 47 -2.76 11.09 7.17
CA ALA A 47 -3.68 12.20 6.94
C ALA A 47 -5.06 12.01 7.59
N ILE A 48 -5.43 10.76 7.89
CA ILE A 48 -6.67 10.41 8.58
C ILE A 48 -6.39 9.90 10.00
N ASP A 49 -7.42 9.51 10.72
CA ASP A 49 -7.36 9.12 12.14
C ASP A 49 -7.07 7.62 12.37
N GLU A 50 -6.79 6.86 11.30
CA GLU A 50 -6.55 5.41 11.38
C GLU A 50 -5.42 4.93 10.48
N LEU A 51 -4.75 3.84 10.89
CA LEU A 51 -3.81 3.09 10.07
C LEU A 51 -4.54 1.99 9.31
N LEU A 52 -3.99 1.59 8.15
CA LEU A 52 -4.53 0.47 7.38
C LEU A 52 -6.03 0.63 7.09
N SER A 53 -6.48 1.81 6.66
CA SER A 53 -7.89 2.19 6.45
C SER A 53 -8.71 1.26 5.52
N THR A 54 -8.04 0.36 4.81
CA THR A 54 -8.68 -0.68 3.99
C THR A 54 -8.86 -2.00 4.73
N MET A 55 -8.40 -2.09 5.96
CA MET A 55 -8.51 -3.26 6.85
C MET A 55 -9.51 -2.99 7.99
N SER A 56 -9.72 -3.98 8.85
CA SER A 56 -10.64 -3.81 9.98
C SER A 56 -10.08 -2.93 11.10
N ASP A 57 -10.96 -2.34 11.92
CA ASP A 57 -10.62 -1.57 13.12
C ASP A 57 -9.72 -2.37 14.07
N LYS A 58 -9.93 -3.69 14.14
CA LYS A 58 -9.08 -4.60 14.93
C LYS A 58 -7.65 -4.63 14.36
N ALA A 59 -7.48 -4.67 13.06
CA ALA A 59 -6.17 -4.63 12.41
C ALA A 59 -5.51 -3.27 12.61
N SER A 60 -6.25 -2.17 12.43
CA SER A 60 -5.79 -0.80 12.64
C SER A 60 -5.30 -0.59 14.08
N SER A 61 -6.14 -0.85 15.07
CA SER A 61 -5.82 -0.63 16.48
C SER A 61 -4.66 -1.51 16.96
N LYS A 62 -4.59 -2.76 16.49
CA LYS A 62 -3.48 -3.66 16.85
C LYS A 62 -2.16 -3.23 16.22
N THR A 63 -2.20 -2.74 14.99
CA THR A 63 -1.05 -2.15 14.29
C THR A 63 -0.50 -0.96 15.05
N LEU A 64 -1.37 -0.05 15.48
CA LEU A 64 -0.97 1.10 16.31
C LEU A 64 -0.29 0.66 17.60
N THR A 65 -0.84 -0.37 18.28
CA THR A 65 -0.24 -0.94 19.48
C THR A 65 1.17 -1.45 19.20
N TYR A 66 1.36 -2.23 18.13
CA TYR A 66 2.66 -2.79 17.77
C TYR A 66 3.69 -1.72 17.41
N LEU A 67 3.30 -0.67 16.69
CA LEU A 67 4.19 0.44 16.37
C LEU A 67 4.58 1.23 17.61
N LYS A 68 3.66 1.47 18.55
CA LYS A 68 3.96 2.10 19.85
C LYS A 68 4.94 1.29 20.68
N ASP A 69 4.80 -0.05 20.72
CA ASP A 69 5.74 -0.96 21.40
C ASP A 69 7.16 -0.89 20.82
N LEU A 70 7.26 -0.48 19.56
CA LEU A 70 8.53 -0.26 18.84
C LEU A 70 9.02 1.20 18.94
N ASN A 71 8.37 2.05 19.74
CA ASN A 71 8.66 3.47 19.90
C ASN A 71 8.49 4.31 18.61
N VAL A 72 7.64 3.87 17.68
CA VAL A 72 7.26 4.67 16.51
C VAL A 72 6.27 5.75 16.94
N LYS A 73 6.54 6.99 16.57
CA LYS A 73 5.67 8.15 16.82
C LYS A 73 4.65 8.27 15.67
N VAL A 74 3.42 7.82 15.92
CA VAL A 74 2.34 7.92 14.92
C VAL A 74 1.60 9.25 15.10
N LEU A 75 1.50 10.01 14.00
CA LEU A 75 0.81 11.28 13.93
C LEU A 75 -0.39 11.15 12.99
N PHE A 76 -1.58 11.18 13.55
CA PHE A 76 -2.85 11.15 12.83
C PHE A 76 -3.35 12.56 12.49
N ASN A 77 -4.23 12.64 11.49
CA ASN A 77 -4.84 13.88 11.02
C ASN A 77 -3.80 14.93 10.58
N GLU A 78 -2.66 14.44 10.11
CA GLU A 78 -1.55 15.28 9.66
C GLU A 78 -1.27 15.08 8.18
N LEU A 79 -1.57 16.09 7.39
CA LEU A 79 -1.28 16.06 5.96
C LEU A 79 0.04 16.80 5.69
N VAL A 80 1.04 16.08 5.24
CA VAL A 80 2.32 16.66 4.83
C VAL A 80 2.07 17.60 3.64
N SER A 81 2.53 18.82 3.75
CA SER A 81 2.36 19.87 2.73
C SER A 81 3.65 20.19 1.99
N ASP A 82 4.81 20.07 2.66
CA ASP A 82 6.10 20.41 2.07
C ASP A 82 7.26 19.66 2.73
N TYR A 83 8.37 19.57 2.01
CA TYR A 83 9.66 19.05 2.47
C TYR A 83 10.80 19.77 1.75
N ASP A 84 11.63 20.50 2.50
CA ASP A 84 12.75 21.31 1.97
C ASP A 84 14.09 20.56 1.93
N GLY A 85 14.11 19.26 2.25
CA GLY A 85 15.34 18.45 2.38
C GLY A 85 15.89 18.37 3.81
N SER A 86 15.33 19.12 4.75
CA SER A 86 15.75 19.17 6.16
C SER A 86 14.60 19.22 7.16
N GLU A 87 13.45 19.74 6.74
CA GLU A 87 12.25 19.88 7.56
C GLU A 87 11.01 19.43 6.80
N VAL A 88 10.19 18.60 7.43
CA VAL A 88 8.86 18.20 6.96
C VAL A 88 7.84 19.12 7.60
N SER A 89 7.02 19.77 6.78
CA SER A 89 5.92 20.64 7.21
C SER A 89 4.57 19.99 6.94
N THR A 90 3.62 20.16 7.87
CA THR A 90 2.24 19.69 7.71
C THR A 90 1.27 20.87 7.52
N LYS A 91 0.07 20.59 7.02
CA LYS A 91 -0.98 21.61 6.87
C LYS A 91 -1.45 22.20 8.20
N SER A 92 -1.30 21.48 9.31
CA SER A 92 -1.61 21.98 10.66
C SER A 92 -0.56 22.97 11.19
N GLY A 93 0.55 23.15 10.46
CA GLY A 93 1.68 24.01 10.88
C GLY A 93 2.74 23.28 11.71
N LYS A 94 2.62 21.96 11.90
CA LYS A 94 3.63 21.16 12.59
C LYS A 94 4.88 21.02 11.71
N LYS A 95 6.05 21.14 12.34
CA LYS A 95 7.36 21.04 11.70
C LYS A 95 8.19 19.94 12.35
N ILE A 96 8.80 19.09 11.53
CA ILE A 96 9.63 17.98 11.99
C ILE A 96 10.96 18.04 11.24
N LEU A 97 12.03 18.32 11.97
CA LEU A 97 13.37 18.27 11.40
C LEU A 97 13.74 16.83 11.07
N ALA A 98 13.97 16.55 9.80
CA ALA A 98 14.34 15.21 9.31
C ALA A 98 15.09 15.33 7.98
N LYS A 99 16.20 14.61 7.86
CA LYS A 99 16.91 14.45 6.58
C LYS A 99 16.44 13.24 5.80
N ASN A 100 15.66 12.37 6.43
CA ASN A 100 15.18 11.13 5.82
C ASN A 100 13.65 11.19 5.75
N LEU A 101 13.14 11.40 4.55
CA LEU A 101 11.72 11.32 4.22
C LEU A 101 11.46 10.13 3.32
N ILE A 102 10.55 9.26 3.73
CA ILE A 102 10.08 8.10 2.96
C ILE A 102 8.62 8.31 2.63
N TRP A 103 8.32 8.51 1.35
CA TRP A 103 6.96 8.76 0.90
C TRP A 103 6.31 7.46 0.42
N THR A 104 5.32 6.97 1.16
CA THR A 104 4.55 5.77 0.83
C THR A 104 3.08 6.07 0.53
N ALA A 105 2.67 7.32 0.65
CA ALA A 105 1.29 7.74 0.47
C ALA A 105 0.93 7.94 -1.00
N GLY A 106 -0.15 7.30 -1.42
CA GLY A 106 -0.75 7.47 -2.74
C GLY A 106 0.04 6.85 -3.89
N VAL A 107 -0.72 6.19 -4.76
CA VAL A 107 -0.22 5.64 -6.02
C VAL A 107 -0.93 6.38 -7.16
N LYS A 108 -0.19 6.81 -8.17
CA LYS A 108 -0.73 7.41 -9.39
C LYS A 108 -0.35 6.56 -10.60
N GLY A 109 -1.31 6.36 -11.49
CA GLY A 109 -1.03 5.75 -12.78
C GLY A 109 -0.12 6.64 -13.63
N GLN A 110 0.68 6.00 -14.48
CA GLN A 110 1.41 6.66 -15.54
C GLN A 110 1.13 5.92 -16.84
N PHE A 111 0.69 6.62 -17.86
CA PHE A 111 0.32 6.03 -19.14
C PHE A 111 1.02 6.75 -20.31
N PRO A 112 1.15 6.10 -21.49
CA PRO A 112 1.78 6.68 -22.67
C PRO A 112 1.07 7.94 -23.16
N LYS A 113 1.81 8.85 -23.78
CA LYS A 113 1.22 10.01 -24.46
C LYS A 113 0.26 9.57 -25.57
N GLY A 114 -0.79 10.35 -25.79
CA GLY A 114 -1.80 10.08 -26.82
C GLY A 114 -3.08 9.41 -26.30
N ILE A 115 -3.16 9.14 -25.01
CA ILE A 115 -4.44 8.79 -24.35
C ILE A 115 -5.19 10.08 -24.03
N ASP A 116 -6.46 10.14 -24.44
CA ASP A 116 -7.34 11.28 -24.20
C ASP A 116 -7.70 11.36 -22.70
N GLU A 117 -7.54 12.54 -22.10
CA GLU A 117 -7.76 12.79 -20.67
C GLU A 117 -9.19 12.48 -20.21
N LYS A 118 -10.19 12.52 -21.12
CA LYS A 118 -11.58 12.13 -20.77
C LYS A 118 -11.71 10.68 -20.31
N HIS A 119 -10.74 9.83 -20.64
CA HIS A 119 -10.69 8.43 -20.19
C HIS A 119 -9.82 8.23 -18.93
N VAL A 120 -9.34 9.32 -18.35
CA VAL A 120 -8.51 9.31 -17.13
C VAL A 120 -9.40 9.67 -15.94
N VAL A 121 -9.32 8.88 -14.88
CA VAL A 121 -10.06 9.10 -13.64
C VAL A 121 -9.11 9.39 -12.47
N LYS A 122 -9.67 9.59 -11.26
CA LYS A 122 -8.90 9.89 -10.06
C LYS A 122 -7.72 8.94 -9.89
N GLY A 123 -6.57 9.48 -9.50
CA GLY A 123 -5.32 8.72 -9.35
C GLY A 123 -4.60 8.50 -10.69
N ASN A 124 -4.95 9.26 -11.72
CA ASN A 124 -4.34 9.17 -13.06
C ASN A 124 -4.48 7.75 -13.66
N ARG A 125 -5.64 7.11 -13.42
CA ARG A 125 -5.95 5.76 -13.86
C ARG A 125 -6.80 5.78 -15.13
N LEU A 126 -6.60 4.79 -15.98
CA LEU A 126 -7.37 4.63 -17.21
C LEU A 126 -8.68 3.90 -16.95
N LYS A 127 -9.80 4.51 -17.35
CA LYS A 127 -11.12 3.90 -17.25
C LYS A 127 -11.22 2.72 -18.20
N THR A 128 -11.61 1.56 -17.68
CA THR A 128 -11.74 0.32 -18.45
C THR A 128 -13.16 -0.25 -18.35
N ASP A 129 -13.54 -0.97 -19.39
CA ASP A 129 -14.73 -1.81 -19.38
C ASP A 129 -14.49 -3.12 -18.58
N SER A 130 -15.52 -3.98 -18.52
CA SER A 130 -15.46 -5.28 -17.82
C SER A 130 -14.52 -6.30 -18.46
N PHE A 131 -13.93 -6.00 -19.60
CA PHE A 131 -12.91 -6.81 -20.29
C PHE A 131 -11.52 -6.19 -20.19
N LEU A 132 -11.34 -5.21 -19.30
CA LEU A 132 -10.10 -4.45 -19.08
C LEU A 132 -9.64 -3.65 -20.31
N LYS A 133 -10.52 -3.40 -21.26
CA LYS A 133 -10.25 -2.57 -22.42
C LYS A 133 -10.46 -1.11 -22.05
N VAL A 134 -9.52 -0.23 -22.40
CA VAL A 134 -9.62 1.21 -22.16
C VAL A 134 -10.78 1.80 -22.96
N GLU A 135 -11.67 2.51 -22.29
CA GLU A 135 -12.81 3.16 -22.95
C GLU A 135 -12.36 4.06 -24.11
N GLY A 136 -13.11 4.04 -25.21
CA GLY A 136 -12.78 4.81 -26.40
C GLY A 136 -11.71 4.19 -27.32
N TYR A 137 -11.04 3.11 -26.92
CA TYR A 137 -9.98 2.46 -27.70
C TYR A 137 -10.33 1.02 -28.07
N LYS A 138 -10.00 0.60 -29.29
CA LYS A 138 -10.29 -0.77 -29.77
C LYS A 138 -9.30 -1.80 -29.27
N ASN A 139 -8.01 -1.43 -29.19
CA ASN A 139 -6.88 -2.35 -28.98
C ASN A 139 -5.99 -1.97 -27.79
N ILE A 140 -6.46 -1.10 -26.89
CA ILE A 140 -5.71 -0.71 -25.70
C ILE A 140 -6.37 -1.34 -24.48
N PHE A 141 -5.58 -2.03 -23.69
CA PHE A 141 -5.99 -2.65 -22.44
C PHE A 141 -5.16 -2.09 -21.29
N ALA A 142 -5.74 -1.99 -20.11
CA ALA A 142 -5.03 -1.58 -18.91
C ALA A 142 -5.30 -2.59 -17.79
N MET A 143 -4.27 -2.88 -16.98
CA MET A 143 -4.34 -3.80 -15.85
C MET A 143 -3.49 -3.31 -14.68
N GLY A 144 -3.77 -3.79 -13.48
CA GLY A 144 -3.07 -3.38 -12.26
C GLY A 144 -3.42 -1.97 -11.83
N ASP A 145 -2.46 -1.29 -11.24
CA ASP A 145 -2.66 0.00 -10.58
C ASP A 145 -3.14 1.12 -11.52
N ILE A 146 -2.82 1.00 -12.81
CA ILE A 146 -3.23 1.96 -13.83
C ILE A 146 -4.69 1.76 -14.28
N ALA A 147 -5.28 0.59 -14.08
CA ALA A 147 -6.63 0.27 -14.55
C ALA A 147 -7.70 0.69 -13.54
N ALA A 148 -8.75 1.34 -13.99
CA ALA A 148 -9.93 1.65 -13.20
C ALA A 148 -11.18 1.04 -13.86
N MET A 149 -11.49 -0.21 -13.52
CA MET A 149 -12.75 -0.84 -13.90
C MET A 149 -13.84 -0.39 -12.93
N ILE A 150 -14.57 0.64 -13.31
CA ILE A 150 -15.62 1.24 -12.49
C ILE A 150 -16.94 0.52 -12.78
N THR A 151 -17.54 -0.04 -11.74
CA THR A 151 -18.85 -0.69 -11.77
C THR A 151 -19.70 -0.19 -10.62
N THR A 152 -20.99 -0.58 -10.56
CA THR A 152 -21.85 -0.31 -9.40
C THR A 152 -21.26 -0.83 -8.09
N ASP A 153 -20.64 -2.00 -8.12
CA ASP A 153 -20.05 -2.64 -6.94
C ASP A 153 -18.64 -2.09 -6.61
N THR A 154 -17.97 -1.51 -7.60
CA THR A 154 -16.63 -0.92 -7.45
C THR A 154 -16.58 0.50 -8.03
N PRO A 155 -17.27 1.49 -7.40
CA PRO A 155 -17.38 2.85 -7.95
C PRO A 155 -16.05 3.61 -8.00
N LYS A 156 -15.03 3.16 -7.27
CA LYS A 156 -13.65 3.69 -7.30
C LYS A 156 -12.70 2.81 -8.12
N GLY A 157 -13.22 1.76 -8.80
CA GLY A 157 -12.43 0.69 -9.40
C GLY A 157 -11.86 -0.28 -8.36
N HIS A 158 -11.22 -1.34 -8.82
CA HIS A 158 -10.57 -2.31 -7.94
C HIS A 158 -9.40 -1.70 -7.16
N PRO A 159 -9.05 -2.25 -5.98
CA PRO A 159 -7.92 -1.76 -5.18
C PRO A 159 -6.59 -1.91 -5.93
N GLN A 160 -5.70 -0.95 -5.72
CA GLN A 160 -4.35 -0.93 -6.29
C GLN A 160 -3.42 -1.80 -5.44
N VAL A 161 -3.53 -3.10 -5.61
CA VAL A 161 -2.77 -4.13 -4.88
C VAL A 161 -2.31 -5.24 -5.82
N ALA A 162 -1.22 -5.91 -5.46
CA ALA A 162 -0.61 -6.97 -6.28
C ALA A 162 -1.62 -8.05 -6.69
N GLN A 163 -2.50 -8.50 -5.80
CA GLN A 163 -3.50 -9.53 -6.12
C GLN A 163 -4.48 -9.10 -7.22
N THR A 164 -4.83 -7.81 -7.32
CA THR A 164 -5.64 -7.28 -8.42
C THR A 164 -4.88 -7.37 -9.73
N ALA A 165 -3.62 -6.88 -9.74
CA ALA A 165 -2.78 -6.89 -10.93
C ALA A 165 -2.53 -8.32 -11.45
N ILE A 166 -2.22 -9.26 -10.57
CA ILE A 166 -2.00 -10.68 -10.92
C ILE A 166 -3.26 -11.30 -11.54
N GLN A 167 -4.44 -11.09 -10.94
CA GLN A 167 -5.71 -11.62 -11.46
C GLN A 167 -6.06 -11.00 -12.81
N GLN A 168 -5.89 -9.70 -12.96
CA GLN A 168 -6.13 -9.00 -14.22
C GLN A 168 -5.15 -9.43 -15.32
N GLY A 169 -3.88 -9.61 -15.00
CA GLY A 169 -2.87 -10.08 -15.95
C GLY A 169 -3.17 -11.48 -16.46
N LYS A 170 -3.52 -12.41 -15.56
CA LYS A 170 -3.94 -13.77 -15.92
C LYS A 170 -5.17 -13.74 -16.81
N TYR A 171 -6.18 -12.98 -16.43
CA TYR A 171 -7.40 -12.82 -17.20
C TYR A 171 -7.13 -12.27 -18.61
N LEU A 172 -6.30 -11.24 -18.75
CA LEU A 172 -5.96 -10.69 -20.07
C LEU A 172 -5.22 -11.69 -20.95
N GLY A 173 -4.27 -12.43 -20.40
CA GLY A 173 -3.59 -13.50 -21.13
C GLY A 173 -4.55 -14.54 -21.67
N GLU A 174 -5.47 -15.05 -20.83
CA GLU A 174 -6.52 -16.00 -21.24
C GLU A 174 -7.48 -15.38 -22.27
N THR A 175 -7.85 -14.11 -22.09
CA THR A 175 -8.74 -13.37 -23.00
C THR A 175 -8.13 -13.24 -24.39
N ILE A 176 -6.84 -12.88 -24.50
CA ILE A 176 -6.13 -12.78 -25.78
C ILE A 176 -6.07 -14.13 -26.47
N LEU A 177 -5.71 -15.20 -25.76
CA LEU A 177 -5.68 -16.56 -26.32
C LEU A 177 -7.07 -17.03 -26.80
N ASN A 178 -8.12 -16.75 -26.05
CA ASN A 178 -9.49 -17.09 -26.42
C ASN A 178 -9.95 -16.33 -27.68
N ARG A 179 -9.60 -15.04 -27.80
CA ARG A 179 -9.86 -14.25 -29.03
C ARG A 179 -9.19 -14.86 -30.25
N LEU A 180 -7.92 -15.21 -30.14
CA LEU A 180 -7.17 -15.84 -31.25
C LEU A 180 -7.77 -17.20 -31.68
N ARG A 181 -8.42 -17.88 -30.74
CA ARG A 181 -9.07 -19.20 -30.96
C ARG A 181 -10.57 -19.11 -31.24
N ASN A 182 -11.11 -17.90 -31.43
CA ASN A 182 -12.56 -17.65 -31.58
C ASN A 182 -13.43 -18.29 -30.49
N LYS A 183 -12.92 -18.33 -29.23
CA LYS A 183 -13.64 -18.83 -28.08
C LYS A 183 -14.37 -17.70 -27.35
N PRO A 184 -15.50 -18.02 -26.67
CA PRO A 184 -16.24 -17.02 -25.88
C PRO A 184 -15.38 -16.48 -24.72
N ILE A 185 -15.56 -15.19 -24.43
CA ILE A 185 -14.87 -14.47 -23.37
C ILE A 185 -15.90 -14.03 -22.33
N LYS A 186 -15.60 -14.23 -21.06
CA LYS A 186 -16.42 -13.76 -19.94
C LYS A 186 -15.84 -12.46 -19.36
N PRO A 187 -16.67 -11.56 -18.78
CA PRO A 187 -16.18 -10.39 -18.05
C PRO A 187 -15.24 -10.78 -16.90
N PHE A 188 -14.29 -9.88 -16.61
CA PHE A 188 -13.41 -10.02 -15.46
C PHE A 188 -14.18 -9.92 -14.15
N GLN A 189 -13.86 -10.80 -13.22
CA GLN A 189 -14.38 -10.78 -11.85
C GLN A 189 -13.23 -10.83 -10.87
N TYR A 190 -13.10 -9.80 -10.06
CA TYR A 190 -12.11 -9.75 -8.98
C TYR A 190 -12.54 -10.62 -7.80
N LYS A 191 -11.61 -11.43 -7.30
CA LYS A 191 -11.80 -12.21 -6.07
C LYS A 191 -10.87 -11.66 -4.99
N ASP A 192 -11.44 -11.02 -3.99
CA ASP A 192 -10.67 -10.56 -2.85
C ASP A 192 -10.20 -11.77 -2.02
N LYS A 193 -8.89 -11.87 -1.81
CA LYS A 193 -8.27 -12.92 -1.00
C LYS A 193 -7.97 -12.46 0.43
N GLY A 194 -8.33 -11.20 0.75
CA GLY A 194 -8.04 -10.57 2.02
C GLY A 194 -6.74 -9.76 2.00
N SER A 195 -6.41 -9.17 3.12
CA SER A 195 -5.27 -8.28 3.30
C SER A 195 -4.39 -8.74 4.45
N LEU A 196 -3.09 -8.57 4.28
CA LEU A 196 -2.06 -8.90 5.25
C LEU A 196 -1.10 -7.72 5.37
N ALA A 197 -0.69 -7.38 6.59
CA ALA A 197 0.37 -6.40 6.82
C ALA A 197 1.24 -6.84 8.01
N THR A 198 2.57 -6.77 7.85
CA THR A 198 3.50 -7.03 8.95
C THR A 198 3.89 -5.72 9.64
N VAL A 199 4.15 -5.80 10.95
CA VAL A 199 4.60 -4.64 11.75
C VAL A 199 5.96 -4.93 12.38
N GLY A 200 6.59 -6.03 12.01
CA GLY A 200 7.84 -6.49 12.52
C GLY A 200 7.87 -7.99 12.77
N LYS A 201 8.96 -8.49 13.35
CA LYS A 201 9.17 -9.91 13.59
C LYS A 201 8.09 -10.49 14.50
N ARG A 202 7.37 -11.50 14.02
CA ARG A 202 6.27 -12.19 14.73
C ARG A 202 5.05 -11.30 15.04
N LYS A 203 4.95 -10.12 14.42
CA LYS A 203 3.84 -9.19 14.60
C LYS A 203 3.27 -8.84 13.23
N ALA A 204 2.05 -9.26 12.96
CA ALA A 204 1.31 -8.95 11.75
C ALA A 204 -0.18 -8.87 12.04
N VAL A 205 -0.93 -8.36 11.09
CA VAL A 205 -2.39 -8.35 11.07
C VAL A 205 -2.89 -8.98 9.78
N ALA A 206 -4.00 -9.70 9.88
CA ALA A 206 -4.58 -10.45 8.78
C ALA A 206 -6.11 -10.29 8.78
N ASP A 207 -6.64 -9.83 7.68
CA ASP A 207 -8.06 -9.78 7.38
C ASP A 207 -8.36 -10.67 6.19
N LEU A 208 -8.79 -11.89 6.44
CA LEU A 208 -9.29 -12.82 5.42
C LEU A 208 -10.81 -12.82 5.49
N ALA A 209 -11.48 -13.11 4.38
CA ALA A 209 -12.93 -12.96 4.22
C ALA A 209 -13.80 -13.25 5.46
N LYS A 210 -13.50 -14.31 6.23
CA LYS A 210 -14.24 -14.68 7.45
C LYS A 210 -13.40 -14.64 8.73
N PHE A 211 -12.08 -14.49 8.62
CA PHE A 211 -11.15 -14.62 9.74
C PHE A 211 -10.30 -13.36 9.87
N LYS A 212 -10.33 -12.75 11.06
CA LYS A 212 -9.51 -11.59 11.42
C LYS A 212 -8.64 -11.95 12.62
N PHE A 213 -7.34 -12.07 12.40
CA PHE A 213 -6.42 -12.45 13.46
C PHE A 213 -5.12 -11.64 13.38
N THR A 214 -4.34 -11.66 14.44
CA THR A 214 -3.16 -10.81 14.61
C THR A 214 -2.05 -11.60 15.32
N GLY A 215 -0.83 -11.08 15.30
CA GLY A 215 0.31 -11.65 16.02
C GLY A 215 1.07 -12.68 15.21
N TYR A 216 1.57 -13.71 15.89
CA TYR A 216 2.47 -14.71 15.31
C TYR A 216 1.86 -15.48 14.14
N PHE A 217 0.62 -15.94 14.26
CA PHE A 217 -0.03 -16.70 13.20
C PHE A 217 -0.30 -15.84 11.95
N ALA A 218 -0.65 -14.57 12.13
CA ALA A 218 -0.77 -13.63 11.02
C ALA A 218 0.60 -13.41 10.33
N TRP A 219 1.67 -13.31 11.11
CA TRP A 219 3.03 -13.16 10.59
C TRP A 219 3.50 -14.42 9.86
N LEU A 220 3.21 -15.61 10.37
CA LEU A 220 3.55 -16.86 9.70
C LEU A 220 2.82 -16.98 8.36
N LEU A 221 1.51 -16.67 8.33
CA LEU A 221 0.73 -16.66 7.10
C LEU A 221 1.28 -15.62 6.10
N TRP A 222 1.58 -14.40 6.57
CA TRP A 222 2.20 -13.37 5.74
C TRP A 222 3.50 -13.87 5.11
N SER A 223 4.37 -14.51 5.90
CA SER A 223 5.64 -15.06 5.43
C SER A 223 5.44 -16.13 4.35
N ILE A 224 4.49 -17.05 4.54
CA ILE A 224 4.18 -18.10 3.56
C ILE A 224 3.66 -17.49 2.27
N VAL A 225 2.69 -16.56 2.35
CA VAL A 225 2.11 -15.90 1.17
C VAL A 225 3.18 -15.15 0.37
N HIS A 226 4.10 -14.45 1.05
CA HIS A 226 5.18 -13.74 0.36
C HIS A 226 6.18 -14.70 -0.31
N LEU A 227 6.58 -15.78 0.36
CA LEU A 227 7.46 -16.79 -0.24
C LEU A 227 6.83 -17.48 -1.47
N MET A 228 5.51 -17.63 -1.49
CA MET A 228 4.80 -18.25 -2.61
C MET A 228 4.50 -17.27 -3.76
N SER A 229 4.67 -15.97 -3.54
CA SER A 229 4.40 -14.92 -4.54
C SER A 229 5.66 -14.43 -5.28
N ILE A 230 6.82 -14.91 -4.88
CA ILE A 230 8.11 -14.74 -5.58
C ILE A 230 8.30 -15.88 -6.60
#